data_129ace8e23c5ef91b7a2f76774aa2ee4
#
_entry.id   129ace8e23c5ef91b7a2f76774aa2ee4
#
_cell.length_a   1.000
_cell.length_b   1.000
_cell.length_c   1.000
_cell.angle_alpha   90.00
_cell.angle_beta   90.00
_cell.angle_gamma   90.00
#
_symmetry.space_group_name_H-M   'P 1'
#
loop_
_entity.id
_entity.type
_entity.pdbx_description
1 polymer ?
#
loop_
_entity_poly.entity_id
_entity_poly.type
_entity_poly.pdbx_seq_one_letter_code
_entity_poly.pdbx_strand_id
1 'polypeptide(L)'
;MNKDRNEYLAHVDWVSGRRQSMKEHSDNVAFLASEMCMLPELRDFAWMVGKLHDAGKLGSENQQDFENILLHGDGVHRNDLDHSTAGGWIGEDLIEKMIEDPRVYKAVAELLSNAIYFHHGIGDCISLKTGELVAEQRRRKEIAYEEIDKRFFQIYDRKVLEEKCVDLRKAYLQIDKKIDSFKRKYNMPKNNCGTRYFYMGMYLRVLLSLLIDADWTDTACFFQNEPLKTRIPSEEMQRIWEKTTLYFENYLAAEVEGNPDNGSALNQIRQKISETCRDAAKTEENLYRLTVPTGAGKTLSSLRFALHHAKEKKKQHIFYVAPFNAILEQNAEEIRKATGNPEIVLEHHCNVVCEEGEEEKYRSLTETWDVPIIVTTAVQMLNTLFSDKKSSIRRMHTLCNSIIIFDEVQAIPVRCMELFHLAVNFLSKFCNTTIILCSATQPSLAKLQENNICPCKEMVDHMEMYQEQFRRTSIIDGTKLQDRAMTIENLADFAWQNTEQYHSTLCIVNTTAAAFQLFQELKRNCTEDYNIYHLSNNMCPQHKLDTLEQIRKGLKDRQRKIICVSTQLVEAGVNFSFGCVIRSKA
;
A
#
# COMPACT_ATOMS: atom_id res chain seq x y z
N MET A 1 33.73 25.88 -29.19
CA MET A 1 33.40 24.56 -28.59
C MET A 1 34.48 24.20 -27.60
N ASN A 2 34.46 24.77 -26.42
CA ASN A 2 35.34 24.47 -25.31
C ASN A 2 34.66 25.00 -24.03
N LYS A 3 33.58 24.37 -23.62
CA LYS A 3 32.99 24.47 -22.30
C LYS A 3 32.82 23.04 -21.82
N ASP A 4 33.16 22.76 -20.55
CA ASP A 4 32.74 21.63 -19.75
C ASP A 4 33.64 20.37 -19.72
N ARG A 5 34.97 20.53 -19.78
CA ARG A 5 35.88 19.43 -19.36
C ARG A 5 36.09 19.29 -17.86
N ASN A 6 35.44 20.12 -17.03
CA ASN A 6 35.59 20.12 -15.56
C ASN A 6 34.28 19.88 -14.81
N GLU A 7 33.28 19.27 -15.42
CA GLU A 7 32.04 18.95 -14.74
C GLU A 7 32.04 17.48 -14.28
N TYR A 8 31.90 17.24 -12.97
CA TYR A 8 31.82 15.88 -12.41
C TYR A 8 30.53 15.21 -12.86
N LEU A 9 30.61 13.95 -13.29
CA LEU A 9 29.51 13.16 -13.85
C LEU A 9 28.79 12.34 -12.79
N ALA A 10 27.47 12.25 -12.91
CA ALA A 10 26.59 11.36 -12.14
C ALA A 10 26.12 10.18 -13.00
N HIS A 11 25.76 10.42 -14.25
CA HIS A 11 25.31 9.42 -15.21
C HIS A 11 25.89 9.66 -16.60
N VAL A 12 26.07 8.56 -17.34
CA VAL A 12 26.52 8.57 -18.71
C VAL A 12 25.73 7.54 -19.52
N ASP A 13 25.33 7.93 -20.72
CA ASP A 13 24.70 7.04 -21.70
C ASP A 13 25.68 6.84 -22.85
N TRP A 14 26.35 5.71 -22.87
CA TRP A 14 27.40 5.41 -23.87
C TRP A 14 26.85 5.28 -25.29
N VAL A 15 25.55 4.91 -25.43
CA VAL A 15 24.91 4.76 -26.75
C VAL A 15 24.70 6.11 -27.41
N SER A 16 24.19 7.08 -26.69
CA SER A 16 23.93 8.42 -27.18
C SER A 16 25.07 9.40 -26.92
N GLY A 17 26.04 9.06 -26.07
CA GLY A 17 27.11 9.95 -25.61
C GLY A 17 26.65 11.05 -24.65
N ARG A 18 25.40 10.97 -24.11
CA ARG A 18 24.88 11.94 -23.17
C ARG A 18 25.55 11.83 -21.82
N ARG A 19 25.62 12.96 -21.13
CA ARG A 19 26.22 13.12 -19.81
C ARG A 19 25.27 13.90 -18.92
N GLN A 20 25.13 13.47 -17.68
CA GLN A 20 24.47 14.24 -16.64
C GLN A 20 25.48 14.61 -15.58
N SER A 21 25.55 15.87 -15.22
CA SER A 21 26.45 16.32 -14.17
C SER A 21 25.98 15.92 -12.80
N MET A 22 26.92 15.75 -11.86
CA MET A 22 26.62 15.49 -10.46
C MET A 22 25.74 16.58 -9.86
N LYS A 23 25.96 17.84 -10.25
CA LYS A 23 25.16 18.97 -9.80
C LYS A 23 23.72 18.86 -10.27
N GLU A 24 23.51 18.60 -11.55
CA GLU A 24 22.18 18.48 -12.15
C GLU A 24 21.39 17.34 -11.51
N HIS A 25 21.97 16.14 -11.43
CA HIS A 25 21.36 14.97 -10.80
C HIS A 25 20.95 15.26 -9.35
N SER A 26 21.89 15.70 -8.51
CA SER A 26 21.60 15.94 -7.10
C SER A 26 20.62 17.10 -6.89
N ASP A 27 20.62 18.13 -7.74
CA ASP A 27 19.65 19.23 -7.70
C ASP A 27 18.25 18.72 -8.05
N ASN A 28 18.12 17.90 -9.08
CA ASN A 28 16.86 17.27 -9.49
C ASN A 28 16.31 16.33 -8.40
N VAL A 29 17.15 15.46 -7.85
CA VAL A 29 16.75 14.54 -6.79
C VAL A 29 16.31 15.29 -5.54
N ALA A 30 17.05 16.31 -5.13
CA ALA A 30 16.68 17.15 -3.98
C ALA A 30 15.36 17.90 -4.21
N PHE A 31 15.16 18.43 -5.40
CA PHE A 31 13.90 19.06 -5.81
C PHE A 31 12.74 18.08 -5.77
N LEU A 32 12.84 16.95 -6.46
CA LEU A 32 11.78 15.94 -6.49
C LEU A 32 11.43 15.40 -5.10
N ALA A 33 12.45 15.02 -4.31
CA ALA A 33 12.23 14.48 -2.97
C ALA A 33 11.53 15.48 -2.04
N SER A 34 11.88 16.77 -2.12
CA SER A 34 11.24 17.82 -1.31
C SER A 34 9.84 18.17 -1.79
N GLU A 35 9.57 18.18 -3.10
CA GLU A 35 8.25 18.45 -3.67
C GLU A 35 7.26 17.31 -3.40
N MET A 36 7.69 16.06 -3.49
CA MET A 36 6.86 14.89 -3.15
C MET A 36 6.58 14.75 -1.64
N CYS A 37 7.33 15.48 -0.80
CA CYS A 37 7.22 15.35 0.65
C CYS A 37 5.96 16.03 1.20
N MET A 38 4.97 15.24 1.58
CA MET A 38 3.74 15.72 2.21
C MET A 38 3.88 15.98 3.72
N LEU A 39 5.04 15.69 4.32
CA LEU A 39 5.33 15.92 5.74
C LEU A 39 6.25 17.15 5.88
N PRO A 40 5.73 18.30 6.36
CA PRO A 40 6.54 19.52 6.47
C PRO A 40 7.84 19.32 7.25
N GLU A 41 7.80 18.49 8.30
CA GLU A 41 8.96 18.17 9.14
C GLU A 41 10.01 17.27 8.48
N LEU A 42 9.71 16.65 7.33
CA LEU A 42 10.70 15.87 6.56
C LEU A 42 11.20 16.58 5.30
N ARG A 43 10.60 17.71 4.92
CA ARG A 43 10.93 18.37 3.65
C ARG A 43 12.40 18.79 3.55
N ASP A 44 12.94 19.38 4.61
CA ASP A 44 14.35 19.77 4.64
C ASP A 44 15.29 18.57 4.67
N PHE A 45 14.91 17.49 5.35
CA PHE A 45 15.63 16.23 5.28
C PHE A 45 15.61 15.64 3.86
N ALA A 46 14.45 15.64 3.19
CA ALA A 46 14.28 15.13 1.83
C ALA A 46 15.16 15.91 0.84
N TRP A 47 15.22 17.24 0.96
CA TRP A 47 16.13 18.07 0.17
C TRP A 47 17.59 17.70 0.44
N MET A 48 17.97 17.59 1.70
CA MET A 48 19.37 17.36 2.09
C MET A 48 19.86 15.96 1.68
N VAL A 49 19.06 14.90 1.86
CA VAL A 49 19.43 13.56 1.39
C VAL A 49 19.59 13.52 -0.13
N GLY A 50 18.74 14.25 -0.88
CA GLY A 50 18.87 14.37 -2.33
C GLY A 50 20.18 15.02 -2.77
N LYS A 51 20.67 16.03 -2.02
CA LYS A 51 21.96 16.67 -2.30
C LYS A 51 23.16 15.77 -2.04
N LEU A 52 23.06 14.90 -1.03
CA LEU A 52 24.20 14.18 -0.48
C LEU A 52 24.30 12.73 -0.95
N HIS A 53 23.20 12.08 -1.37
CA HIS A 53 23.10 10.62 -1.50
C HIS A 53 24.21 9.99 -2.33
N ASP A 54 24.60 10.65 -3.41
CA ASP A 54 25.55 10.18 -4.42
C ASP A 54 26.90 10.90 -4.39
N ALA A 55 27.21 11.65 -3.32
CA ALA A 55 28.45 12.44 -3.22
C ALA A 55 29.72 11.60 -3.47
N GLY A 56 29.70 10.30 -3.14
CA GLY A 56 30.82 9.41 -3.42
C GLY A 56 31.13 9.22 -4.89
N LYS A 57 30.20 9.50 -5.81
CA LYS A 57 30.48 9.51 -7.26
C LYS A 57 31.52 10.56 -7.65
N LEU A 58 31.79 11.55 -6.80
CA LEU A 58 32.84 12.56 -6.99
C LEU A 58 34.27 12.00 -6.83
N GLY A 59 34.46 10.82 -6.28
CA GLY A 59 35.76 10.17 -6.16
C GLY A 59 36.41 9.91 -7.53
N SER A 60 37.74 10.01 -7.61
CA SER A 60 38.49 9.85 -8.86
C SER A 60 38.21 8.50 -9.52
N GLU A 61 38.04 7.42 -8.77
CA GLU A 61 37.76 6.09 -9.31
C GLU A 61 36.40 6.05 -10.02
N ASN A 62 35.37 6.63 -9.43
CA ASN A 62 34.04 6.73 -10.04
C ASN A 62 34.06 7.59 -11.31
N GLN A 63 34.73 8.75 -11.27
CA GLN A 63 34.83 9.63 -12.44
C GLN A 63 35.59 8.96 -13.60
N GLN A 64 36.65 8.21 -13.30
CA GLN A 64 37.36 7.42 -14.30
C GLN A 64 36.50 6.32 -14.89
N ASP A 65 35.65 5.68 -14.08
CA ASP A 65 34.73 4.65 -14.53
C ASP A 65 33.71 5.21 -15.54
N PHE A 66 33.13 6.39 -15.28
CA PHE A 66 32.25 7.06 -16.23
C PHE A 66 32.94 7.40 -17.57
N GLU A 67 34.19 7.84 -17.53
CA GLU A 67 34.96 8.07 -18.76
C GLU A 67 35.22 6.77 -19.53
N ASN A 68 35.53 5.68 -18.82
CA ASN A 68 35.74 4.37 -19.44
C ASN A 68 34.46 3.84 -20.10
N ILE A 69 33.29 4.02 -19.45
CA ILE A 69 31.97 3.65 -20.01
C ILE A 69 31.73 4.43 -21.32
N LEU A 70 32.01 5.73 -21.34
CA LEU A 70 31.85 6.56 -22.55
C LEU A 70 32.76 6.13 -23.68
N LEU A 71 33.95 5.62 -23.38
CA LEU A 71 34.96 5.24 -24.38
C LEU A 71 34.78 3.79 -24.88
N HIS A 72 34.37 2.88 -24.01
CA HIS A 72 34.43 1.45 -24.24
C HIS A 72 33.08 0.71 -24.04
N GLY A 73 32.06 1.39 -23.55
CA GLY A 73 30.72 0.84 -23.27
C GLY A 73 30.59 0.22 -21.87
N ASP A 74 29.37 -0.17 -21.50
CA ASP A 74 28.99 -0.66 -20.17
C ASP A 74 29.75 -1.91 -19.66
N GLY A 75 30.37 -2.68 -20.56
CA GLY A 75 31.07 -3.92 -20.20
C GLY A 75 32.32 -3.73 -19.31
N VAL A 76 32.73 -2.51 -19.05
CA VAL A 76 33.89 -2.15 -18.20
C VAL A 76 33.50 -1.52 -16.88
N HIS A 77 32.19 -1.36 -16.63
CA HIS A 77 31.67 -0.74 -15.40
C HIS A 77 32.01 -1.57 -14.15
N ARG A 78 32.50 -0.90 -13.10
CA ARG A 78 32.78 -1.49 -11.80
C ARG A 78 31.57 -1.32 -10.88
N ASN A 79 30.76 -2.37 -10.74
CA ASN A 79 29.56 -2.36 -9.89
C ASN A 79 29.83 -2.25 -8.37
N ASP A 80 31.09 -2.28 -7.91
CA ASP A 80 31.46 -2.39 -6.51
C ASP A 80 31.89 -1.06 -5.85
N LEU A 81 31.87 0.06 -6.59
CA LEU A 81 32.30 1.34 -6.06
C LEU A 81 31.25 1.94 -5.09
N ASP A 82 31.68 2.14 -3.84
CA ASP A 82 30.84 2.75 -2.81
C ASP A 82 30.66 4.25 -3.06
N HIS A 83 29.45 4.68 -3.33
CA HIS A 83 29.13 6.09 -3.59
C HIS A 83 28.21 6.71 -2.53
N SER A 84 27.62 5.90 -1.62
CA SER A 84 26.73 6.37 -0.59
C SER A 84 27.42 6.81 0.71
N THR A 85 28.55 6.17 1.05
CA THR A 85 29.22 6.38 2.34
C THR A 85 29.70 7.82 2.51
N ALA A 86 30.33 8.41 1.50
CA ALA A 86 30.88 9.77 1.58
C ALA A 86 29.80 10.82 1.84
N GLY A 87 28.62 10.69 1.17
CA GLY A 87 27.51 11.60 1.38
C GLY A 87 26.98 11.59 2.81
N GLY A 88 26.89 10.38 3.41
CA GLY A 88 26.52 10.26 4.82
C GLY A 88 27.52 10.95 5.76
N TRP A 89 28.84 10.77 5.50
CA TRP A 89 29.89 11.41 6.33
C TRP A 89 29.86 12.95 6.21
N ILE A 90 29.71 13.49 4.98
CA ILE A 90 29.58 14.94 4.79
C ILE A 90 28.38 15.48 5.59
N GLY A 91 27.24 14.78 5.55
CA GLY A 91 26.05 15.14 6.30
C GLY A 91 26.27 15.10 7.81
N GLU A 92 26.88 14.04 8.33
CA GLU A 92 27.21 13.89 9.76
C GLU A 92 28.16 14.99 10.23
N ASP A 93 29.24 15.28 9.48
CA ASP A 93 30.23 16.31 9.82
C ASP A 93 29.62 17.73 9.83
N LEU A 94 28.73 18.04 8.86
CA LEU A 94 27.99 19.30 8.85
C LEU A 94 27.07 19.45 10.07
N ILE A 95 26.34 18.37 10.42
CA ILE A 95 25.40 18.36 11.54
C ILE A 95 26.13 18.48 12.87
N GLU A 96 27.23 17.75 13.06
CA GLU A 96 28.06 17.80 14.28
C GLU A 96 28.63 19.21 14.51
N LYS A 97 29.05 19.87 13.45
CA LYS A 97 29.55 21.24 13.53
C LYS A 97 28.47 22.25 13.91
N MET A 98 27.22 22.06 13.48
CA MET A 98 26.15 23.06 13.60
C MET A 98 25.20 22.82 14.78
N ILE A 99 25.24 21.65 15.42
CA ILE A 99 24.34 21.28 16.51
C ILE A 99 25.17 20.93 17.76
N GLU A 100 25.14 21.81 18.76
CA GLU A 100 25.95 21.67 19.99
C GLU A 100 25.50 20.52 20.91
N ASP A 101 24.18 20.20 20.96
CA ASP A 101 23.67 19.15 21.84
C ASP A 101 23.99 17.75 21.26
N PRO A 102 24.86 16.95 21.98
CA PRO A 102 25.29 15.64 21.46
C PRO A 102 24.16 14.63 21.23
N ARG A 103 23.07 14.73 21.96
CA ARG A 103 21.91 13.84 21.80
C ARG A 103 21.13 14.20 20.56
N VAL A 104 20.99 15.49 20.30
CA VAL A 104 20.25 15.99 19.15
C VAL A 104 21.04 15.79 17.87
N TYR A 105 22.35 16.15 17.84
CA TYR A 105 23.10 16.00 16.60
C TYR A 105 23.21 14.52 16.17
N LYS A 106 23.44 13.60 17.11
CA LYS A 106 23.48 12.16 16.79
C LYS A 106 22.19 11.66 16.18
N ALA A 107 21.04 12.05 16.74
CA ALA A 107 19.74 11.61 16.25
C ALA A 107 19.39 12.24 14.88
N VAL A 108 19.74 13.51 14.65
CA VAL A 108 19.59 14.17 13.34
C VAL A 108 20.50 13.51 12.30
N ALA A 109 21.76 13.25 12.68
CA ALA A 109 22.73 12.59 11.82
C ALA A 109 22.28 11.17 11.44
N GLU A 110 21.81 10.37 12.42
CA GLU A 110 21.27 9.03 12.15
C GLU A 110 20.08 9.05 11.18
N LEU A 111 19.14 9.98 11.35
CA LEU A 111 17.99 10.07 10.45
C LEU A 111 18.43 10.42 9.02
N LEU A 112 19.38 11.32 8.86
CA LEU A 112 19.92 11.74 7.56
C LEU A 112 20.78 10.64 6.92
N SER A 113 21.83 10.22 7.63
CA SER A 113 22.85 9.32 7.07
C SER A 113 22.34 7.93 6.78
N ASN A 114 21.44 7.37 7.60
CA ASN A 114 20.84 6.07 7.31
C ASN A 114 19.97 6.10 6.04
N ALA A 115 19.25 7.18 5.75
CA ALA A 115 18.53 7.31 4.48
C ALA A 115 19.50 7.28 3.30
N ILE A 116 20.66 7.93 3.42
CA ILE A 116 21.71 7.93 2.39
C ILE A 116 22.35 6.54 2.28
N TYR A 117 22.75 5.91 3.39
CA TYR A 117 23.41 4.61 3.38
C TYR A 117 22.56 3.48 2.78
N PHE A 118 21.23 3.58 2.93
CA PHE A 118 20.29 2.53 2.55
C PHE A 118 19.55 2.79 1.24
N HIS A 119 19.86 3.83 0.47
CA HIS A 119 19.13 4.08 -0.77
C HIS A 119 19.33 3.00 -1.85
N HIS A 120 20.40 2.19 -1.75
CA HIS A 120 20.61 1.00 -2.59
C HIS A 120 20.08 -0.31 -2.01
N GLY A 121 19.66 -0.34 -0.76
CA GLY A 121 19.10 -1.52 -0.11
C GLY A 121 18.93 -1.28 1.37
N ILE A 122 17.73 -1.53 1.87
CA ILE A 122 17.42 -1.30 3.26
C ILE A 122 18.22 -2.27 4.14
N GLY A 123 18.80 -1.73 5.20
CA GLY A 123 19.43 -2.48 6.27
C GLY A 123 18.90 -2.00 7.61
N ASP A 124 19.26 -2.71 8.66
CA ASP A 124 19.01 -2.26 10.03
C ASP A 124 20.03 -1.20 10.44
N CYS A 125 19.62 -0.26 11.29
CA CYS A 125 20.55 0.71 11.89
C CYS A 125 21.62 0.04 12.75
N ILE A 126 21.35 -1.17 13.23
CA ILE A 126 22.27 -2.05 13.95
C ILE A 126 22.57 -3.27 13.08
N SER A 127 23.83 -3.57 12.88
CA SER A 127 24.25 -4.78 12.20
C SER A 127 23.88 -6.03 12.99
N LEU A 128 23.05 -6.89 12.43
CA LEU A 128 22.69 -8.18 13.04
C LEU A 128 23.87 -9.13 13.21
N LYS A 129 24.99 -8.90 12.48
CA LYS A 129 26.19 -9.74 12.55
C LYS A 129 27.13 -9.32 13.69
N THR A 130 27.26 -8.02 13.95
CA THR A 130 28.25 -7.49 14.91
C THR A 130 27.61 -6.82 16.12
N GLY A 131 26.32 -6.46 16.07
CA GLY A 131 25.66 -5.68 17.11
C GLY A 131 26.03 -4.20 17.14
N GLU A 132 26.85 -3.72 16.19
CA GLU A 132 27.33 -2.35 16.11
C GLU A 132 26.39 -1.49 15.25
N LEU A 133 26.39 -0.17 15.48
CA LEU A 133 25.71 0.79 14.62
C LEU A 133 26.33 0.77 13.22
N VAL A 134 25.47 0.73 12.19
CA VAL A 134 25.92 0.73 10.79
C VAL A 134 26.68 2.01 10.44
N ALA A 135 26.27 3.15 10.98
CA ALA A 135 26.99 4.41 10.80
C ALA A 135 28.45 4.32 11.31
N GLU A 136 28.69 3.69 12.48
CA GLU A 136 30.05 3.48 13.02
C GLU A 136 30.86 2.52 12.15
N GLN A 137 30.25 1.46 11.61
CA GLN A 137 30.92 0.56 10.68
C GLN A 137 31.29 1.27 9.38
N ARG A 138 30.41 2.12 8.86
CA ARG A 138 30.67 2.95 7.69
C ARG A 138 31.84 3.90 7.89
N ARG A 139 31.97 4.51 9.09
CA ARG A 139 33.08 5.41 9.44
C ARG A 139 34.46 4.73 9.44
N ARG A 140 34.52 3.40 9.45
CA ARG A 140 35.77 2.61 9.36
C ARG A 140 36.13 2.22 7.94
N LYS A 141 35.33 2.56 6.93
CA LYS A 141 35.64 2.27 5.52
C LYS A 141 36.77 3.15 5.03
N GLU A 142 37.67 2.57 4.24
CA GLU A 142 38.68 3.32 3.51
C GLU A 142 38.07 3.87 2.23
N ILE A 143 37.87 5.19 2.17
CA ILE A 143 37.39 5.94 1.02
C ILE A 143 38.21 7.21 0.85
N ALA A 144 38.25 7.76 -0.37
CA ALA A 144 38.95 9.00 -0.67
C ALA A 144 38.16 10.24 -0.17
N TYR A 145 37.85 10.27 1.15
CA TYR A 145 36.91 11.25 1.73
C TYR A 145 37.33 12.70 1.53
N GLU A 146 38.61 13.04 1.81
CA GLU A 146 39.11 14.42 1.68
C GLU A 146 38.99 14.96 0.25
N GLU A 147 39.21 14.09 -0.74
CA GLU A 147 39.06 14.43 -2.15
C GLU A 147 37.58 14.69 -2.48
N ILE A 148 36.70 13.80 -2.05
CA ILE A 148 35.26 13.87 -2.29
C ILE A 148 34.66 15.11 -1.62
N ASP A 149 35.00 15.37 -0.34
CA ASP A 149 34.56 16.56 0.41
C ASP A 149 34.98 17.85 -0.31
N LYS A 150 36.25 17.95 -0.70
CA LYS A 150 36.74 19.10 -1.46
C LYS A 150 36.00 19.33 -2.77
N ARG A 151 35.76 18.28 -3.55
CA ARG A 151 35.03 18.33 -4.82
C ARG A 151 33.56 18.67 -4.61
N PHE A 152 32.94 18.13 -3.58
CA PHE A 152 31.55 18.41 -3.21
C PHE A 152 31.35 19.89 -2.91
N PHE A 153 32.25 20.51 -2.12
CA PHE A 153 32.17 21.94 -1.81
C PHE A 153 32.73 22.86 -2.90
N GLN A 154 33.20 22.33 -4.03
CA GLN A 154 33.36 23.08 -5.27
C GLN A 154 32.02 23.24 -6.02
N ILE A 155 31.10 22.29 -5.82
CA ILE A 155 29.78 22.29 -6.45
C ILE A 155 28.76 23.05 -5.59
N TYR A 156 28.83 22.89 -4.28
CA TYR A 156 27.85 23.43 -3.33
C TYR A 156 28.48 24.40 -2.32
N ASP A 157 27.76 25.49 -2.04
CA ASP A 157 28.17 26.42 -0.99
C ASP A 157 27.98 25.78 0.39
N ARG A 158 29.09 25.64 1.14
CA ARG A 158 29.12 25.05 2.47
C ARG A 158 28.19 25.80 3.45
N LYS A 159 28.12 27.15 3.37
CA LYS A 159 27.27 27.95 4.27
C LYS A 159 25.79 27.63 4.10
N VAL A 160 25.33 27.46 2.87
CA VAL A 160 23.92 27.10 2.58
C VAL A 160 23.57 25.77 3.25
N LEU A 161 24.45 24.77 3.18
CA LEU A 161 24.24 23.48 3.78
C LEU A 161 24.33 23.52 5.32
N GLU A 162 25.25 24.32 5.86
CA GLU A 162 25.35 24.57 7.32
C GLU A 162 24.08 25.23 7.87
N GLU A 163 23.55 26.26 7.20
CA GLU A 163 22.28 26.88 7.56
C GLU A 163 21.12 25.86 7.54
N LYS A 164 21.11 24.98 6.55
CA LYS A 164 20.11 23.92 6.43
C LYS A 164 20.15 22.92 7.59
N CYS A 165 21.33 22.65 8.18
CA CYS A 165 21.44 21.80 9.38
C CYS A 165 20.68 22.38 10.59
N VAL A 166 20.55 23.71 10.69
CA VAL A 166 19.73 24.35 11.73
C VAL A 166 18.23 24.04 11.52
N ASP A 167 17.79 24.01 10.27
CA ASP A 167 16.41 23.65 9.94
C ASP A 167 16.16 22.16 10.19
N LEU A 168 17.11 21.27 9.87
CA LEU A 168 17.03 19.84 10.21
C LEU A 168 16.88 19.62 11.71
N ARG A 169 17.63 20.39 12.55
CA ARG A 169 17.47 20.36 14.01
C ARG A 169 16.06 20.73 14.43
N LYS A 170 15.50 21.82 13.90
CA LYS A 170 14.11 22.23 14.21
C LYS A 170 13.10 21.16 13.81
N ALA A 171 13.27 20.62 12.61
CA ALA A 171 12.43 19.57 12.05
C ALA A 171 12.46 18.29 12.92
N TYR A 172 13.64 17.82 13.30
CA TYR A 172 13.79 16.70 14.22
C TYR A 172 13.10 16.93 15.56
N LEU A 173 13.29 18.09 16.18
CA LEU A 173 12.64 18.43 17.46
C LEU A 173 11.10 18.49 17.33
N GLN A 174 10.57 18.86 16.16
CA GLN A 174 9.13 18.77 15.89
C GLN A 174 8.65 17.32 15.83
N ILE A 175 9.38 16.44 15.13
CA ILE A 175 9.08 15.00 15.08
C ILE A 175 9.08 14.42 16.50
N ASP A 176 10.13 14.69 17.25
CA ASP A 176 10.32 14.21 18.62
C ASP A 176 9.17 14.63 19.53
N LYS A 177 8.81 15.91 19.50
CA LYS A 177 7.68 16.48 20.24
C LYS A 177 6.34 15.86 19.82
N LYS A 178 6.13 15.57 18.53
CA LYS A 178 4.91 14.89 18.03
C LYS A 178 4.81 13.49 18.63
N ILE A 179 5.90 12.71 18.62
CA ILE A 179 5.93 11.35 19.18
C ILE A 179 5.67 11.38 20.69
N ASP A 180 6.32 12.28 21.43
CA ASP A 180 6.13 12.41 22.88
C ASP A 180 4.71 12.86 23.24
N SER A 181 4.13 13.77 22.47
CA SER A 181 2.75 14.22 22.66
C SER A 181 1.75 13.11 22.38
N PHE A 182 2.00 12.30 21.36
CA PHE A 182 1.23 11.12 21.04
C PHE A 182 1.28 10.08 22.17
N LYS A 183 2.47 9.73 22.66
CA LYS A 183 2.66 8.79 23.78
C LYS A 183 1.90 9.25 25.04
N ARG A 184 1.95 10.54 25.37
CA ARG A 184 1.22 11.12 26.51
C ARG A 184 -0.30 11.07 26.32
N LYS A 185 -0.79 11.46 25.13
CA LYS A 185 -2.23 11.49 24.82
C LYS A 185 -2.90 10.13 24.92
N TYR A 186 -2.19 9.08 24.54
CA TYR A 186 -2.72 7.71 24.52
C TYR A 186 -2.22 6.83 25.67
N ASN A 187 -1.65 7.44 26.72
CA ASN A 187 -1.17 6.76 27.94
C ASN A 187 -0.25 5.56 27.65
N MET A 188 0.60 5.68 26.63
CA MET A 188 1.55 4.61 26.31
C MET A 188 2.62 4.49 27.41
N PRO A 189 3.11 3.29 27.72
CA PRO A 189 4.10 3.07 28.77
C PRO A 189 5.33 3.98 28.60
N LYS A 190 5.71 4.70 29.65
CA LYS A 190 6.86 5.62 29.61
C LYS A 190 8.17 4.91 29.25
N ASN A 191 8.30 3.66 29.68
CA ASN A 191 9.52 2.86 29.49
C ASN A 191 9.52 2.08 28.16
N ASN A 192 8.48 2.18 27.32
CA ASN A 192 8.45 1.54 26.02
C ASN A 192 9.25 2.38 25.01
N CYS A 193 10.57 2.18 25.01
CA CYS A 193 11.46 2.78 24.01
C CYS A 193 11.16 2.24 22.60
N GLY A 194 10.70 0.98 22.49
CA GLY A 194 10.41 0.33 21.21
C GLY A 194 9.41 1.09 20.35
N THR A 195 8.33 1.61 20.94
CA THR A 195 7.32 2.40 20.20
C THR A 195 7.92 3.70 19.64
N ARG A 196 8.81 4.38 20.39
CA ARG A 196 9.49 5.58 19.89
C ARG A 196 10.40 5.25 18.70
N TYR A 197 11.24 4.23 18.85
CA TYR A 197 12.13 3.78 17.76
C TYR A 197 11.36 3.30 16.54
N PHE A 198 10.23 2.63 16.74
CA PHE A 198 9.36 2.25 15.63
C PHE A 198 8.90 3.47 14.83
N TYR A 199 8.38 4.51 15.48
CA TYR A 199 7.91 5.70 14.77
C TYR A 199 9.05 6.48 14.12
N MET A 200 10.21 6.58 14.75
CA MET A 200 11.40 7.17 14.12
C MET A 200 11.84 6.37 12.91
N GLY A 201 11.83 5.04 12.98
CA GLY A 201 12.10 4.14 11.86
C GLY A 201 11.09 4.30 10.71
N MET A 202 9.83 4.55 11.02
CA MET A 202 8.81 4.84 10.00
C MET A 202 9.06 6.20 9.32
N TYR A 203 9.46 7.24 10.05
CA TYR A 203 9.88 8.51 9.46
C TYR A 203 11.11 8.34 8.55
N LEU A 204 12.12 7.58 9.01
CA LEU A 204 13.29 7.21 8.19
C LEU A 204 12.84 6.49 6.91
N ARG A 205 11.90 5.57 7.02
CA ARG A 205 11.39 4.82 5.86
C ARG A 205 10.64 5.71 4.87
N VAL A 206 9.88 6.71 5.33
CA VAL A 206 9.26 7.71 4.44
C VAL A 206 10.34 8.54 3.76
N LEU A 207 11.36 8.98 4.48
CA LEU A 207 12.48 9.74 3.93
C LEU A 207 13.25 8.94 2.87
N LEU A 208 13.53 7.67 3.15
CA LEU A 208 14.16 6.75 2.21
C LEU A 208 13.29 6.52 0.96
N SER A 209 11.97 6.41 1.14
CA SER A 209 11.00 6.29 0.04
C SER A 209 11.06 7.49 -0.91
N LEU A 210 11.09 8.70 -0.35
CA LEU A 210 11.22 9.94 -1.11
C LEU A 210 12.53 9.99 -1.90
N LEU A 211 13.64 9.60 -1.27
CA LEU A 211 14.94 9.58 -1.92
C LEU A 211 14.99 8.57 -3.07
N ILE A 212 14.58 7.32 -2.83
CA ILE A 212 14.60 6.26 -3.86
C ILE A 212 13.70 6.63 -5.05
N ASP A 213 12.53 7.21 -4.79
CA ASP A 213 11.63 7.58 -5.87
C ASP A 213 12.16 8.76 -6.68
N ALA A 214 12.75 9.76 -6.04
CA ALA A 214 13.36 10.90 -6.71
C ALA A 214 14.58 10.50 -7.55
N ASP A 215 15.48 9.70 -7.01
CA ASP A 215 16.68 9.19 -7.67
C ASP A 215 16.32 8.34 -8.90
N TRP A 216 15.44 7.37 -8.74
CA TRP A 216 15.02 6.51 -9.85
C TRP A 216 14.24 7.27 -10.93
N THR A 217 13.48 8.30 -10.54
CA THR A 217 12.74 9.13 -11.49
C THR A 217 13.69 9.98 -12.33
N ASP A 218 14.65 10.67 -11.69
CA ASP A 218 15.64 11.47 -12.42
C ASP A 218 16.51 10.58 -13.33
N THR A 219 17.00 9.45 -12.81
CA THR A 219 17.81 8.49 -13.58
C THR A 219 17.04 7.96 -14.79
N ALA A 220 15.76 7.59 -14.63
CA ALA A 220 14.93 7.12 -15.74
C ALA A 220 14.72 8.22 -16.80
N CYS A 221 14.41 9.46 -16.38
CA CYS A 221 14.25 10.59 -17.28
C CYS A 221 15.53 10.86 -18.08
N PHE A 222 16.70 10.76 -17.43
CA PHE A 222 17.98 10.90 -18.12
C PHE A 222 18.16 9.84 -19.21
N PHE A 223 18.00 8.54 -18.89
CA PHE A 223 18.20 7.47 -19.86
C PHE A 223 17.14 7.44 -20.97
N GLN A 224 15.90 7.80 -20.67
CA GLN A 224 14.80 7.89 -21.65
C GLN A 224 14.84 9.18 -22.47
N ASN A 225 15.74 10.13 -22.14
CA ASN A 225 15.81 11.46 -22.77
C ASN A 225 14.50 12.24 -22.66
N GLU A 226 13.87 12.18 -21.52
CA GLU A 226 12.62 12.86 -21.23
C GLU A 226 12.85 14.02 -20.24
N PRO A 227 12.00 15.04 -20.26
CA PRO A 227 12.06 16.10 -19.24
C PRO A 227 11.77 15.50 -17.86
N LEU A 228 12.28 16.16 -16.80
CA LEU A 228 12.06 15.75 -15.43
C LEU A 228 10.56 15.64 -15.13
N LYS A 229 10.13 14.45 -14.77
CA LYS A 229 8.72 14.15 -14.45
C LYS A 229 8.43 14.52 -13.00
N THR A 230 7.45 15.36 -12.78
CA THR A 230 6.90 15.65 -11.45
C THR A 230 5.61 14.88 -11.22
N ARG A 231 5.22 14.72 -9.96
CA ARG A 231 3.94 14.13 -9.59
C ARG A 231 2.76 15.03 -9.96
N ILE A 232 1.55 14.46 -9.96
CA ILE A 232 0.33 15.22 -10.21
C ILE A 232 0.26 16.39 -9.20
N PRO A 233 0.20 17.65 -9.67
CA PRO A 233 0.11 18.80 -8.77
C PRO A 233 -1.15 18.77 -7.92
N SER A 234 -1.06 19.27 -6.69
CA SER A 234 -2.20 19.26 -5.74
C SER A 234 -3.44 19.96 -6.29
N GLU A 235 -3.29 21.00 -7.10
CA GLU A 235 -4.41 21.70 -7.74
C GLU A 235 -5.10 20.83 -8.80
N GLU A 236 -4.34 20.10 -9.58
CA GLU A 236 -4.88 19.18 -10.57
C GLU A 236 -5.56 17.99 -9.88
N MET A 237 -4.97 17.45 -8.83
CA MET A 237 -5.59 16.41 -8.02
C MET A 237 -6.95 16.87 -7.46
N GLN A 238 -7.07 18.14 -7.01
CA GLN A 238 -8.34 18.69 -6.56
C GLN A 238 -9.40 18.74 -7.67
N ARG A 239 -9.01 19.11 -8.90
CA ARG A 239 -9.92 19.08 -10.05
C ARG A 239 -10.39 17.67 -10.38
N ILE A 240 -9.50 16.69 -10.24
CA ILE A 240 -9.85 15.26 -10.39
C ILE A 240 -10.90 14.87 -9.34
N TRP A 241 -10.68 15.21 -8.07
CA TRP A 241 -11.64 14.89 -7.00
C TRP A 241 -12.99 15.57 -7.20
N GLU A 242 -13.02 16.81 -7.64
CA GLU A 242 -14.27 17.54 -7.94
C GLU A 242 -15.08 16.85 -9.03
N LYS A 243 -14.43 16.53 -10.16
CA LYS A 243 -15.08 15.86 -11.29
C LYS A 243 -15.55 14.45 -10.93
N THR A 244 -14.69 13.69 -10.27
CA THR A 244 -14.99 12.30 -9.90
C THR A 244 -16.10 12.23 -8.87
N THR A 245 -16.12 13.12 -7.88
CA THR A 245 -17.20 13.17 -6.88
C THR A 245 -18.54 13.51 -7.52
N LEU A 246 -18.58 14.47 -8.46
CA LEU A 246 -19.80 14.83 -9.17
C LEU A 246 -20.33 13.66 -10.02
N TYR A 247 -19.43 12.98 -10.76
CA TYR A 247 -19.80 11.81 -11.54
C TYR A 247 -20.35 10.69 -10.65
N PHE A 248 -19.67 10.42 -9.54
CA PHE A 248 -20.07 9.39 -8.59
C PHE A 248 -21.47 9.64 -7.99
N GLU A 249 -21.79 10.86 -7.61
CA GLU A 249 -23.15 11.19 -7.09
C GLU A 249 -24.23 10.98 -8.17
N ASN A 250 -23.96 11.35 -9.43
CA ASN A 250 -24.85 11.09 -10.55
C ASN A 250 -25.02 9.59 -10.83
N TYR A 251 -23.92 8.83 -10.75
CA TYR A 251 -23.96 7.37 -10.88
C TYR A 251 -24.83 6.73 -9.80
N LEU A 252 -24.68 7.12 -8.53
CA LEU A 252 -25.53 6.61 -7.45
C LEU A 252 -27.00 6.98 -7.63
N ALA A 253 -27.31 8.20 -8.09
CA ALA A 253 -28.68 8.61 -8.37
C ALA A 253 -29.32 7.75 -9.46
N ALA A 254 -28.58 7.50 -10.56
CA ALA A 254 -29.06 6.64 -11.66
C ALA A 254 -29.26 5.18 -11.22
N GLU A 255 -28.37 4.63 -10.38
CA GLU A 255 -28.52 3.28 -9.81
C GLU A 255 -29.78 3.17 -8.92
N VAL A 256 -30.08 4.22 -8.16
CA VAL A 256 -31.29 4.28 -7.33
C VAL A 256 -32.55 4.37 -8.18
N GLU A 257 -32.56 5.23 -9.21
CA GLU A 257 -33.72 5.39 -10.12
C GLU A 257 -33.96 4.13 -10.98
N GLY A 258 -32.90 3.47 -11.43
CA GLY A 258 -32.96 2.25 -12.26
C GLY A 258 -33.31 0.99 -11.49
N ASN A 259 -33.35 1.02 -10.15
CA ASN A 259 -33.61 -0.16 -9.33
C ASN A 259 -35.14 -0.33 -9.08
N PRO A 260 -35.77 -1.37 -9.62
CA PRO A 260 -37.21 -1.62 -9.41
C PRO A 260 -37.60 -1.83 -7.94
N ASP A 261 -36.64 -2.27 -7.10
CA ASP A 261 -36.84 -2.50 -5.66
C ASP A 261 -36.42 -1.30 -4.78
N ASN A 262 -36.27 -0.11 -5.37
CA ASN A 262 -35.80 1.09 -4.66
C ASN A 262 -36.61 1.43 -3.41
N GLY A 263 -37.93 1.16 -3.43
CA GLY A 263 -38.82 1.34 -2.29
C GLY A 263 -38.70 0.31 -1.18
N SER A 264 -37.89 -0.74 -1.34
CA SER A 264 -37.73 -1.77 -0.30
C SER A 264 -37.03 -1.21 0.94
N ALA A 265 -37.43 -1.69 2.13
CA ALA A 265 -36.81 -1.29 3.40
C ALA A 265 -35.28 -1.47 3.39
N LEU A 266 -34.79 -2.53 2.74
CA LEU A 266 -33.37 -2.82 2.64
C LEU A 266 -32.61 -1.76 1.82
N ASN A 267 -33.15 -1.33 0.68
CA ASN A 267 -32.54 -0.30 -0.17
C ASN A 267 -32.59 1.08 0.48
N GLN A 268 -33.65 1.40 1.20
CA GLN A 268 -33.73 2.63 2.00
C GLN A 268 -32.65 2.67 3.09
N ILE A 269 -32.38 1.51 3.77
CA ILE A 269 -31.32 1.43 4.77
C ILE A 269 -29.92 1.58 4.11
N ARG A 270 -29.68 0.96 2.96
CA ARG A 270 -28.44 1.12 2.19
C ARG A 270 -28.19 2.58 1.81
N GLN A 271 -29.23 3.27 1.33
CA GLN A 271 -29.15 4.68 1.00
C GLN A 271 -28.81 5.53 2.22
N LYS A 272 -29.46 5.28 3.35
CA LYS A 272 -29.18 5.97 4.62
C LYS A 272 -27.75 5.76 5.10
N ILE A 273 -27.23 4.52 5.03
CA ILE A 273 -25.82 4.21 5.34
C ILE A 273 -24.89 5.03 4.45
N SER A 274 -25.15 5.03 3.14
CA SER A 274 -24.35 5.74 2.15
C SER A 274 -24.35 7.27 2.39
N GLU A 275 -25.50 7.85 2.72
CA GLU A 275 -25.64 9.28 3.08
C GLU A 275 -24.90 9.62 4.38
N THR A 276 -25.02 8.76 5.39
CA THR A 276 -24.30 8.93 6.67
C THR A 276 -22.77 8.90 6.45
N CYS A 277 -22.27 8.00 5.60
CA CYS A 277 -20.86 7.96 5.22
C CYS A 277 -20.43 9.27 4.50
N ARG A 278 -21.23 9.77 3.54
CA ARG A 278 -20.97 11.06 2.89
C ARG A 278 -20.86 12.21 3.92
N ASP A 279 -21.79 12.28 4.86
CA ASP A 279 -21.82 13.37 5.83
C ASP A 279 -20.68 13.29 6.85
N ALA A 280 -20.21 12.07 7.20
CA ALA A 280 -19.03 11.85 8.02
C ALA A 280 -17.73 12.38 7.36
N ALA A 281 -17.71 12.54 6.03
CA ALA A 281 -16.54 13.04 5.30
C ALA A 281 -16.12 14.47 5.68
N LYS A 282 -17.02 15.27 6.24
CA LYS A 282 -16.77 16.65 6.68
C LYS A 282 -16.05 16.75 8.03
N THR A 283 -15.96 15.66 8.78
CA THR A 283 -15.38 15.66 10.13
C THR A 283 -13.85 15.68 10.10
N GLU A 284 -13.23 16.04 11.25
CA GLU A 284 -11.77 16.25 11.35
C GLU A 284 -10.98 15.00 11.77
N GLU A 285 -11.64 13.88 11.93
CA GLU A 285 -11.00 12.65 12.36
C GLU A 285 -10.15 12.03 11.23
N ASN A 286 -9.09 11.33 11.61
CA ASN A 286 -8.24 10.60 10.66
C ASN A 286 -8.33 9.07 10.82
N LEU A 287 -9.20 8.57 11.70
CA LEU A 287 -9.36 7.14 11.91
C LEU A 287 -10.83 6.81 12.14
N TYR A 288 -11.38 6.08 11.19
CA TYR A 288 -12.78 5.71 11.16
C TYR A 288 -12.97 4.21 11.16
N ARG A 289 -14.16 3.80 11.60
CA ARG A 289 -14.65 2.44 11.51
C ARG A 289 -15.99 2.43 10.79
N LEU A 290 -16.14 1.50 9.84
CA LEU A 290 -17.39 1.27 9.14
C LEU A 290 -17.83 -0.17 9.40
N THR A 291 -18.69 -0.34 10.39
CA THR A 291 -19.22 -1.64 10.82
C THR A 291 -20.62 -1.82 10.26
N VAL A 292 -20.71 -2.46 9.10
CA VAL A 292 -22.00 -2.71 8.44
C VAL A 292 -22.09 -4.14 7.94
N PRO A 293 -23.28 -4.77 7.96
CA PRO A 293 -23.47 -6.14 7.52
C PRO A 293 -23.08 -6.36 6.05
N THR A 294 -22.81 -7.63 5.70
CA THR A 294 -22.60 -8.02 4.30
C THR A 294 -23.83 -7.67 3.48
N GLY A 295 -23.61 -7.05 2.32
CA GLY A 295 -24.70 -6.60 1.44
C GLY A 295 -25.30 -5.23 1.79
N ALA A 296 -24.74 -4.51 2.78
CA ALA A 296 -25.16 -3.15 3.11
C ALA A 296 -24.57 -2.06 2.19
N GLY A 297 -23.84 -2.41 1.13
CA GLY A 297 -23.25 -1.44 0.20
C GLY A 297 -21.92 -0.86 0.70
N LYS A 298 -21.12 -1.64 1.41
CA LYS A 298 -19.85 -1.25 2.05
C LYS A 298 -18.88 -0.54 1.09
N THR A 299 -18.63 -1.14 -0.09
CA THR A 299 -17.70 -0.65 -1.10
C THR A 299 -18.04 0.77 -1.56
N LEU A 300 -19.27 0.97 -2.06
CA LEU A 300 -19.70 2.27 -2.55
C LEU A 300 -19.88 3.31 -1.43
N SER A 301 -20.33 2.91 -0.24
CA SER A 301 -20.46 3.83 0.90
C SER A 301 -19.11 4.33 1.42
N SER A 302 -18.10 3.45 1.51
CA SER A 302 -16.75 3.85 1.88
C SER A 302 -16.06 4.68 0.79
N LEU A 303 -16.29 4.37 -0.49
CA LEU A 303 -15.80 5.16 -1.62
C LEU A 303 -16.47 6.56 -1.64
N ARG A 304 -17.78 6.65 -1.36
CA ARG A 304 -18.50 7.93 -1.25
C ARG A 304 -17.88 8.83 -0.18
N PHE A 305 -17.65 8.26 1.01
CA PHE A 305 -16.89 8.98 2.06
C PHE A 305 -15.54 9.44 1.53
N ALA A 306 -14.76 8.54 0.93
CA ALA A 306 -13.39 8.83 0.51
C ALA A 306 -13.34 9.94 -0.54
N LEU A 307 -14.21 9.93 -1.55
CA LEU A 307 -14.26 10.96 -2.58
C LEU A 307 -14.61 12.34 -1.99
N HIS A 308 -15.65 12.41 -1.15
CA HIS A 308 -16.01 13.65 -0.48
C HIS A 308 -14.91 14.14 0.46
N HIS A 309 -14.29 13.24 1.22
CA HIS A 309 -13.21 13.58 2.15
C HIS A 309 -11.93 14.00 1.42
N ALA A 310 -11.61 13.36 0.28
CA ALA A 310 -10.47 13.74 -0.56
C ALA A 310 -10.61 15.17 -1.10
N LYS A 311 -11.79 15.50 -1.57
CA LYS A 311 -12.13 16.84 -2.03
C LYS A 311 -12.06 17.86 -0.88
N GLU A 312 -12.67 17.59 0.27
CA GLU A 312 -12.75 18.51 1.41
C GLU A 312 -11.39 18.74 2.09
N LYS A 313 -10.62 17.66 2.28
CA LYS A 313 -9.33 17.66 3.01
C LYS A 313 -8.10 17.71 2.11
N LYS A 314 -8.26 17.91 0.81
CA LYS A 314 -7.18 18.01 -0.19
C LYS A 314 -6.22 16.83 -0.13
N LYS A 315 -6.77 15.61 -0.10
CA LYS A 315 -5.96 14.36 -0.09
C LYS A 315 -5.37 14.07 -1.47
N GLN A 316 -4.22 13.35 -1.48
CA GLN A 316 -3.51 13.05 -2.72
C GLN A 316 -4.01 11.75 -3.38
N HIS A 317 -4.20 10.69 -2.61
CA HIS A 317 -4.59 9.39 -3.13
C HIS A 317 -5.70 8.75 -2.30
N ILE A 318 -6.46 7.85 -2.95
CA ILE A 318 -7.40 6.94 -2.29
C ILE A 318 -6.90 5.51 -2.54
N PHE A 319 -6.64 4.77 -1.46
CA PHE A 319 -6.29 3.35 -1.49
C PHE A 319 -7.48 2.52 -1.06
N TYR A 320 -7.88 1.57 -1.90
CA TYR A 320 -8.84 0.53 -1.55
C TYR A 320 -8.10 -0.79 -1.37
N VAL A 321 -8.03 -1.28 -0.15
CA VAL A 321 -7.22 -2.42 0.24
C VAL A 321 -8.12 -3.59 0.61
N ALA A 322 -8.08 -4.66 -0.21
CA ALA A 322 -8.85 -5.88 0.04
C ALA A 322 -7.94 -7.07 0.40
N PRO A 323 -8.43 -8.06 1.17
CA PRO A 323 -7.59 -9.18 1.61
C PRO A 323 -7.27 -10.19 0.51
N PHE A 324 -8.15 -10.33 -0.49
CA PHE A 324 -8.07 -11.39 -1.51
C PHE A 324 -8.22 -10.84 -2.93
N ASN A 325 -7.49 -11.43 -3.90
CA ASN A 325 -7.50 -11.00 -5.30
C ASN A 325 -8.89 -11.05 -5.95
N ALA A 326 -9.70 -12.08 -5.67
CA ALA A 326 -11.03 -12.23 -6.27
C ALA A 326 -12.01 -11.11 -5.86
N ILE A 327 -11.91 -10.61 -4.62
CA ILE A 327 -12.67 -9.42 -4.17
C ILE A 327 -12.16 -8.18 -4.88
N LEU A 328 -10.85 -8.10 -5.04
CA LEU A 328 -10.16 -6.93 -5.54
C LEU A 328 -10.53 -6.65 -6.99
N GLU A 329 -10.50 -7.67 -7.86
CA GLU A 329 -10.91 -7.58 -9.26
C GLU A 329 -12.36 -7.06 -9.41
N GLN A 330 -13.29 -7.62 -8.63
CA GLN A 330 -14.69 -7.16 -8.62
C GLN A 330 -14.83 -5.73 -8.11
N ASN A 331 -14.17 -5.38 -7.01
CA ASN A 331 -14.24 -4.04 -6.44
C ASN A 331 -13.56 -3.01 -7.37
N ALA A 332 -12.47 -3.38 -8.04
CA ALA A 332 -11.80 -2.51 -9.01
C ALA A 332 -12.73 -2.19 -10.20
N GLU A 333 -13.45 -3.20 -10.72
CA GLU A 333 -14.43 -2.98 -11.78
C GLU A 333 -15.60 -2.08 -11.32
N GLU A 334 -16.12 -2.30 -10.11
CA GLU A 334 -17.17 -1.48 -9.52
C GLU A 334 -16.69 -0.03 -9.31
N ILE A 335 -15.47 0.16 -8.80
CA ILE A 335 -14.86 1.48 -8.59
C ILE A 335 -14.65 2.19 -9.93
N ARG A 336 -14.14 1.51 -10.98
CA ARG A 336 -13.97 2.09 -12.32
C ARG A 336 -15.30 2.56 -12.91
N LYS A 337 -16.35 1.77 -12.79
CA LYS A 337 -17.71 2.15 -13.23
C LYS A 337 -18.23 3.36 -12.45
N ALA A 338 -18.09 3.32 -11.14
CA ALA A 338 -18.60 4.37 -10.26
C ALA A 338 -17.84 5.70 -10.39
N THR A 339 -16.57 5.68 -10.78
CA THR A 339 -15.74 6.88 -11.00
C THR A 339 -15.81 7.45 -12.41
N GLY A 340 -16.28 6.66 -13.38
CA GLY A 340 -16.47 7.07 -14.77
C GLY A 340 -15.19 7.33 -15.56
N ASN A 341 -14.03 7.12 -14.95
CA ASN A 341 -12.74 7.27 -15.60
C ASN A 341 -11.80 6.12 -15.18
N PRO A 342 -11.62 5.09 -16.00
CA PRO A 342 -10.76 3.96 -15.67
C PRO A 342 -9.28 4.34 -15.53
N GLU A 343 -8.80 5.41 -16.17
CA GLU A 343 -7.38 5.81 -16.14
C GLU A 343 -6.93 6.32 -14.76
N ILE A 344 -7.86 6.81 -13.94
CA ILE A 344 -7.54 7.24 -12.58
C ILE A 344 -7.50 6.10 -11.56
N VAL A 345 -7.77 4.86 -12.00
CA VAL A 345 -7.86 3.68 -11.11
C VAL A 345 -6.82 2.65 -11.50
N LEU A 346 -5.79 2.52 -10.68
CA LEU A 346 -4.77 1.49 -10.81
C LEU A 346 -5.16 0.25 -9.98
N GLU A 347 -5.18 -0.90 -10.61
CA GLU A 347 -5.31 -2.20 -9.96
C GLU A 347 -3.93 -2.83 -9.79
N HIS A 348 -3.55 -3.19 -8.54
CA HIS A 348 -2.22 -3.70 -8.24
C HIS A 348 -2.28 -4.97 -7.37
N HIS A 349 -2.16 -6.11 -8.01
CA HIS A 349 -2.00 -7.43 -7.38
C HIS A 349 -1.29 -8.42 -8.33
N CYS A 350 -1.00 -9.63 -7.84
CA CYS A 350 -0.18 -10.60 -8.58
C CYS A 350 -0.85 -11.24 -9.81
N ASN A 351 -2.17 -11.06 -10.00
CA ASN A 351 -2.93 -11.70 -11.08
C ASN A 351 -3.29 -10.73 -12.22
N VAL A 352 -2.85 -9.48 -12.18
CA VAL A 352 -3.16 -8.53 -13.25
C VAL A 352 -2.46 -9.00 -14.55
N VAL A 353 -3.24 -9.15 -15.60
CA VAL A 353 -2.75 -9.44 -16.95
C VAL A 353 -2.74 -8.12 -17.71
N CYS A 354 -1.56 -7.67 -18.10
CA CYS A 354 -1.39 -6.46 -18.90
C CYS A 354 -1.66 -6.80 -20.38
N GLU A 355 -2.17 -5.82 -21.13
CA GLU A 355 -2.20 -5.90 -22.58
C GLU A 355 -0.78 -5.89 -23.14
N GLU A 356 -0.57 -6.49 -24.30
CA GLU A 356 0.73 -6.59 -24.96
C GLU A 356 1.28 -5.18 -25.24
N GLY A 357 2.46 -4.86 -24.70
CA GLY A 357 3.11 -3.55 -24.84
C GLY A 357 2.80 -2.53 -23.71
N GLU A 358 1.93 -2.86 -22.75
CA GLU A 358 1.64 -1.98 -21.61
C GLU A 358 2.37 -2.38 -20.30
N GLU A 359 3.15 -3.47 -20.31
CA GLU A 359 3.79 -4.01 -19.10
C GLU A 359 4.73 -3.01 -18.43
N GLU A 360 5.51 -2.26 -19.21
CA GLU A 360 6.46 -1.29 -18.67
C GLU A 360 5.76 -0.11 -17.99
N LYS A 361 4.71 0.43 -18.61
CA LYS A 361 3.87 1.48 -18.03
C LYS A 361 3.19 1.00 -16.75
N TYR A 362 2.60 -0.20 -16.78
CA TYR A 362 1.96 -0.80 -15.61
C TYR A 362 2.97 -1.01 -14.47
N ARG A 363 4.16 -1.54 -14.79
CA ARG A 363 5.24 -1.74 -13.81
C ARG A 363 5.65 -0.41 -13.17
N SER A 364 5.86 0.64 -13.97
CA SER A 364 6.18 1.97 -13.47
C SER A 364 5.12 2.49 -12.50
N LEU A 365 3.84 2.39 -12.86
CA LEU A 365 2.72 2.84 -12.00
C LEU A 365 2.61 2.02 -10.72
N THR A 366 2.85 0.70 -10.75
CA THR A 366 2.80 -0.15 -9.54
C THR A 366 3.97 0.06 -8.60
N GLU A 367 5.12 0.51 -9.11
CA GLU A 367 6.28 0.85 -8.31
C GLU A 367 6.18 2.23 -7.66
N THR A 368 5.40 3.15 -8.25
CA THR A 368 5.26 4.54 -7.76
C THR A 368 3.93 4.83 -7.09
N TRP A 369 2.84 4.15 -7.49
CA TRP A 369 1.46 4.45 -7.11
C TRP A 369 1.04 5.91 -7.42
N ASP A 370 1.61 6.48 -8.46
CA ASP A 370 1.30 7.84 -8.91
C ASP A 370 0.00 7.90 -9.72
N VAL A 371 -1.09 7.47 -9.11
CA VAL A 371 -2.44 7.44 -9.68
C VAL A 371 -3.43 7.87 -8.59
N PRO A 372 -4.52 8.57 -8.91
CA PRO A 372 -5.47 9.05 -7.90
C PRO A 372 -6.06 7.94 -7.01
N ILE A 373 -6.48 6.82 -7.61
CA ILE A 373 -7.11 5.70 -6.88
C ILE A 373 -6.32 4.42 -7.12
N ILE A 374 -5.90 3.77 -6.04
CA ILE A 374 -5.18 2.51 -6.08
C ILE A 374 -6.02 1.42 -5.40
N VAL A 375 -6.33 0.37 -6.16
CA VAL A 375 -7.02 -0.82 -5.65
C VAL A 375 -5.97 -1.92 -5.50
N THR A 376 -5.72 -2.36 -4.27
CA THR A 376 -4.59 -3.25 -3.98
C THR A 376 -4.89 -4.26 -2.87
N THR A 377 -4.01 -5.25 -2.70
CA THR A 377 -4.16 -6.26 -1.64
C THR A 377 -3.55 -5.81 -0.31
N ALA A 378 -4.06 -6.39 0.79
CA ALA A 378 -3.44 -6.23 2.12
C ALA A 378 -1.96 -6.65 2.12
N VAL A 379 -1.59 -7.66 1.32
CA VAL A 379 -0.19 -8.11 1.17
C VAL A 379 0.68 -7.02 0.55
N GLN A 380 0.23 -6.38 -0.53
CA GLN A 380 0.98 -5.28 -1.16
C GLN A 380 1.11 -4.07 -0.24
N MET A 381 0.06 -3.75 0.51
CA MET A 381 0.09 -2.68 1.52
C MET A 381 1.08 -2.99 2.63
N LEU A 382 1.05 -4.19 3.20
CA LEU A 382 2.01 -4.61 4.24
C LEU A 382 3.45 -4.68 3.70
N ASN A 383 3.66 -5.10 2.46
CA ASN A 383 4.97 -5.05 1.82
C ASN A 383 5.48 -3.62 1.67
N THR A 384 4.62 -2.67 1.31
CA THR A 384 4.98 -1.25 1.25
C THR A 384 5.42 -0.73 2.61
N LEU A 385 4.74 -1.13 3.67
CA LEU A 385 5.04 -0.70 5.04
C LEU A 385 6.29 -1.39 5.63
N PHE A 386 6.58 -2.64 5.27
CA PHE A 386 7.53 -3.46 6.04
C PHE A 386 8.56 -4.26 5.22
N SER A 387 8.41 -4.40 3.89
CA SER A 387 9.36 -5.14 3.06
C SER A 387 10.69 -4.41 2.91
N ASP A 388 11.76 -5.14 2.72
CA ASP A 388 13.11 -4.67 2.40
C ASP A 388 13.33 -4.38 0.89
N LYS A 389 12.37 -4.74 0.04
CA LYS A 389 12.47 -4.53 -1.41
C LYS A 389 12.36 -3.05 -1.76
N LYS A 390 13.31 -2.53 -2.54
CA LYS A 390 13.35 -1.13 -3.01
C LYS A 390 12.05 -0.69 -3.68
N SER A 391 11.49 -1.49 -4.59
CA SER A 391 10.22 -1.21 -5.28
C SER A 391 9.03 -1.08 -4.33
N SER A 392 9.04 -1.79 -3.20
CA SER A 392 8.01 -1.64 -2.17
C SER A 392 8.22 -0.39 -1.32
N ILE A 393 9.47 -0.05 -1.01
CA ILE A 393 9.82 1.15 -0.24
C ILE A 393 9.52 2.39 -1.06
N ARG A 394 9.88 2.40 -2.34
CA ARG A 394 9.74 3.53 -3.27
C ARG A 394 8.37 4.21 -3.20
N ARG A 395 7.30 3.45 -3.03
CA ARG A 395 5.92 3.94 -3.03
C ARG A 395 5.36 4.30 -1.65
N MET A 396 6.11 4.14 -0.55
CA MET A 396 5.57 4.34 0.79
C MET A 396 5.18 5.80 1.06
N HIS A 397 5.91 6.78 0.53
CA HIS A 397 5.62 8.20 0.75
C HIS A 397 4.24 8.61 0.21
N THR A 398 3.69 7.90 -0.80
CA THR A 398 2.36 8.18 -1.35
C THR A 398 1.22 7.87 -0.37
N LEU A 399 1.50 7.12 0.70
CA LEU A 399 0.54 6.89 1.78
C LEU A 399 0.32 8.16 2.64
N CYS A 400 1.26 9.12 2.61
CA CYS A 400 1.12 10.38 3.34
C CYS A 400 0.06 11.27 2.69
N ASN A 401 -0.73 11.96 3.51
CA ASN A 401 -1.85 12.81 3.07
C ASN A 401 -2.86 12.11 2.15
N SER A 402 -3.11 10.83 2.36
CA SER A 402 -3.99 9.99 1.55
C SER A 402 -5.17 9.44 2.35
N ILE A 403 -6.07 8.70 1.69
CA ILE A 403 -7.15 7.96 2.33
C ILE A 403 -6.90 6.48 2.09
N ILE A 404 -7.00 5.65 3.13
CA ILE A 404 -6.82 4.20 3.02
C ILE A 404 -8.07 3.51 3.56
N ILE A 405 -8.78 2.80 2.71
CA ILE A 405 -9.92 1.95 3.05
C ILE A 405 -9.38 0.53 3.19
N PHE A 406 -9.35 -0.01 4.41
CA PHE A 406 -9.09 -1.43 4.64
C PHE A 406 -10.41 -2.19 4.67
N ASP A 407 -10.70 -2.91 3.60
CA ASP A 407 -11.89 -3.77 3.54
C ASP A 407 -11.60 -5.12 4.18
N GLU A 408 -12.61 -5.69 4.86
CA GLU A 408 -12.51 -6.97 5.59
C GLU A 408 -11.28 -7.04 6.51
N VAL A 409 -11.08 -5.99 7.33
CA VAL A 409 -9.89 -5.84 8.21
C VAL A 409 -9.66 -7.04 9.14
N GLN A 410 -10.69 -7.83 9.46
CA GLN A 410 -10.57 -9.05 10.24
C GLN A 410 -9.78 -10.17 9.54
N ALA A 411 -9.51 -10.06 8.24
CA ALA A 411 -8.70 -11.00 7.49
C ALA A 411 -7.19 -10.80 7.70
N ILE A 412 -6.76 -9.72 8.34
CA ILE A 412 -5.34 -9.48 8.67
C ILE A 412 -4.89 -10.53 9.68
N PRO A 413 -3.79 -11.27 9.40
CA PRO A 413 -3.32 -12.32 10.30
C PRO A 413 -3.00 -11.78 11.70
N VAL A 414 -3.42 -12.51 12.73
CA VAL A 414 -3.24 -12.12 14.15
C VAL A 414 -1.77 -11.81 14.48
N ARG A 415 -0.83 -12.59 13.91
CA ARG A 415 0.62 -12.36 14.07
C ARG A 415 1.12 -11.02 13.55
N CYS A 416 0.41 -10.39 12.62
CA CYS A 416 0.76 -9.09 12.06
C CYS A 416 0.02 -7.93 12.74
N MET A 417 -0.90 -8.22 13.66
CA MET A 417 -1.85 -7.23 14.18
C MET A 417 -1.17 -6.10 14.93
N GLU A 418 -0.15 -6.38 15.73
CA GLU A 418 0.58 -5.36 16.48
C GLU A 418 1.29 -4.37 15.56
N LEU A 419 2.04 -4.88 14.57
CA LEU A 419 2.70 -4.04 13.57
C LEU A 419 1.68 -3.26 12.73
N PHE A 420 0.54 -3.88 12.41
CA PHE A 420 -0.55 -3.21 11.71
C PHE A 420 -1.12 -2.04 12.53
N HIS A 421 -1.36 -2.22 13.84
CA HIS A 421 -1.83 -1.16 14.72
C HIS A 421 -0.84 0.00 14.82
N LEU A 422 0.45 -0.31 14.98
CA LEU A 422 1.51 0.69 15.00
C LEU A 422 1.57 1.48 13.68
N ALA A 423 1.47 0.80 12.53
CA ALA A 423 1.46 1.45 11.22
C ALA A 423 0.21 2.31 11.00
N VAL A 424 -0.98 1.83 11.37
CA VAL A 424 -2.23 2.60 11.31
C VAL A 424 -2.15 3.85 12.18
N ASN A 425 -1.62 3.72 13.39
CA ASN A 425 -1.38 4.86 14.27
C ASN A 425 -0.38 5.85 13.66
N PHE A 426 0.72 5.37 13.07
CA PHE A 426 1.70 6.21 12.39
C PHE A 426 1.05 7.00 11.24
N LEU A 427 0.41 6.31 10.33
CA LEU A 427 -0.20 6.94 9.17
C LEU A 427 -1.30 7.96 9.56
N SER A 428 -2.17 7.59 10.52
CA SER A 428 -3.29 8.47 10.90
C SER A 428 -2.90 9.64 11.79
N LYS A 429 -1.82 9.53 12.60
CA LYS A 429 -1.45 10.57 13.58
C LYS A 429 -0.24 11.40 13.19
N PHE A 430 0.62 10.87 12.31
CA PHE A 430 1.85 11.55 11.89
C PHE A 430 1.86 11.90 10.39
N CYS A 431 1.17 11.11 9.54
CA CYS A 431 1.21 11.30 8.08
C CYS A 431 0.00 12.02 7.49
N ASN A 432 -0.90 12.56 8.31
CA ASN A 432 -2.17 13.16 7.85
C ASN A 432 -2.98 12.21 6.94
N THR A 433 -2.88 10.90 7.17
CA THR A 433 -3.59 9.88 6.39
C THR A 433 -4.90 9.55 7.06
N THR A 434 -6.00 9.56 6.30
CA THR A 434 -7.30 9.14 6.81
C THR A 434 -7.50 7.65 6.56
N ILE A 435 -7.80 6.89 7.61
CA ILE A 435 -7.95 5.44 7.54
C ILE A 435 -9.36 5.03 7.90
N ILE A 436 -9.95 4.16 7.09
CA ILE A 436 -11.27 3.57 7.29
C ILE A 436 -11.09 2.06 7.45
N LEU A 437 -11.51 1.53 8.59
CA LEU A 437 -11.50 0.10 8.89
C LEU A 437 -12.90 -0.48 8.65
N CYS A 438 -13.08 -1.14 7.51
CA CYS A 438 -14.35 -1.75 7.12
C CYS A 438 -14.41 -3.22 7.58
N SER A 439 -15.55 -3.61 8.17
CA SER A 439 -15.78 -4.98 8.61
C SER A 439 -17.28 -5.25 8.76
N ALA A 440 -17.70 -6.48 8.44
CA ALA A 440 -19.04 -6.95 8.78
C ALA A 440 -19.13 -7.43 10.25
N THR A 441 -18.01 -7.90 10.79
CA THR A 441 -17.88 -8.38 12.17
C THR A 441 -16.67 -7.70 12.79
N GLN A 442 -16.86 -7.11 13.98
CA GLN A 442 -15.76 -6.45 14.67
C GLN A 442 -14.74 -7.48 15.16
N PRO A 443 -13.51 -7.52 14.62
CA PRO A 443 -12.45 -8.23 15.31
C PRO A 443 -12.23 -7.55 16.66
N SER A 444 -11.87 -8.31 17.69
CA SER A 444 -11.47 -7.75 18.97
C SER A 444 -10.11 -7.03 18.85
N LEU A 445 -10.03 -5.99 18.01
CA LEU A 445 -8.82 -5.18 17.78
C LEU A 445 -8.28 -4.56 19.08
N ALA A 446 -9.09 -4.50 20.13
CA ALA A 446 -8.77 -3.86 21.40
C ALA A 446 -8.14 -4.80 22.47
N LYS A 447 -7.81 -6.05 22.13
CA LYS A 447 -7.34 -7.05 23.12
C LYS A 447 -5.82 -7.29 23.11
N LEU A 448 -5.03 -6.48 22.42
CA LEU A 448 -3.59 -6.53 22.60
C LEU A 448 -3.23 -5.90 23.95
N GLN A 449 -2.24 -6.48 24.63
CA GLN A 449 -1.77 -5.95 25.92
C GLN A 449 -1.08 -4.60 25.75
N GLU A 450 -0.38 -4.41 24.62
CA GLU A 450 0.34 -3.19 24.27
C GLU A 450 0.10 -2.79 22.82
N ASN A 451 0.43 -1.55 22.47
CA ASN A 451 0.38 -1.02 21.10
C ASN A 451 -0.99 -1.14 20.41
N ASN A 452 -2.05 -0.85 21.16
CA ASN A 452 -3.39 -0.85 20.59
C ASN A 452 -3.58 0.24 19.53
N ILE A 453 -4.52 0.00 18.62
CA ILE A 453 -4.98 1.03 17.70
C ILE A 453 -5.63 2.18 18.46
N CYS A 454 -5.38 3.42 18.00
CA CYS A 454 -6.03 4.59 18.56
C CYS A 454 -7.56 4.51 18.44
N PRO A 455 -8.32 5.22 19.29
CA PRO A 455 -9.78 5.27 19.18
C PRO A 455 -10.22 5.64 17.77
N CYS A 456 -11.13 4.83 17.22
CA CYS A 456 -11.73 5.03 15.91
C CYS A 456 -13.13 5.65 16.07
N LYS A 457 -13.48 6.58 15.20
CA LYS A 457 -14.85 7.10 15.11
C LYS A 457 -15.69 6.12 14.30
N GLU A 458 -16.81 5.66 14.86
CA GLU A 458 -17.79 4.89 14.10
C GLU A 458 -18.48 5.82 13.09
N MET A 459 -18.61 5.38 11.84
CA MET A 459 -19.27 6.18 10.80
C MET A 459 -20.79 6.06 10.86
N VAL A 460 -21.28 4.87 11.19
CA VAL A 460 -22.71 4.58 11.25
C VAL A 460 -23.04 4.03 12.62
N ASP A 461 -23.68 4.84 13.44
CA ASP A 461 -24.12 4.44 14.78
C ASP A 461 -25.38 3.56 14.73
N HIS A 462 -25.58 2.77 15.78
CA HIS A 462 -26.81 1.99 16.02
C HIS A 462 -27.16 0.98 14.92
N MET A 463 -26.14 0.35 14.31
CA MET A 463 -26.37 -0.66 13.26
C MET A 463 -27.12 -1.90 13.75
N GLU A 464 -27.15 -2.15 15.06
CA GLU A 464 -27.92 -3.24 15.69
C GLU A 464 -29.41 -3.17 15.32
N MET A 465 -29.94 -1.96 15.16
CA MET A 465 -31.34 -1.72 14.78
C MET A 465 -31.70 -2.24 13.37
N TYR A 466 -30.69 -2.43 12.52
CA TYR A 466 -30.87 -2.87 11.14
C TYR A 466 -30.42 -4.32 10.90
N GLN A 467 -29.82 -4.99 11.88
CA GLN A 467 -29.29 -6.34 11.71
C GLN A 467 -30.31 -7.36 11.23
N GLU A 468 -31.55 -7.27 11.71
CA GLU A 468 -32.61 -8.20 11.31
C GLU A 468 -33.00 -8.08 9.83
N GLN A 469 -33.00 -6.86 9.28
CA GLN A 469 -33.32 -6.62 7.87
C GLN A 469 -32.24 -7.19 6.92
N PHE A 470 -31.00 -7.34 7.40
CA PHE A 470 -29.90 -7.97 6.67
C PHE A 470 -29.79 -9.48 6.92
N ARG A 471 -30.59 -10.04 7.83
CA ARG A 471 -30.57 -11.49 8.12
C ARG A 471 -31.21 -12.25 6.98
N ARG A 472 -30.40 -12.93 6.17
CA ARG A 472 -30.81 -13.71 4.98
C ARG A 472 -30.64 -15.20 5.15
N THR A 473 -29.92 -15.64 6.17
CA THR A 473 -29.55 -17.04 6.37
C THR A 473 -29.79 -17.47 7.80
N SER A 474 -30.10 -18.75 7.97
CA SER A 474 -30.07 -19.43 9.26
C SER A 474 -28.87 -20.36 9.31
N ILE A 475 -28.14 -20.34 10.43
CA ILE A 475 -26.98 -21.20 10.65
C ILE A 475 -27.40 -22.39 11.47
N ILE A 476 -27.13 -23.59 10.96
CA ILE A 476 -27.42 -24.86 11.66
C ILE A 476 -26.09 -25.50 12.03
N ASP A 477 -25.92 -25.82 13.31
CA ASP A 477 -24.76 -26.57 13.80
C ASP A 477 -24.86 -28.05 13.41
N GLY A 478 -24.30 -28.38 12.23
CA GLY A 478 -24.28 -29.74 11.70
C GLY A 478 -23.42 -30.73 12.51
N THR A 479 -22.53 -30.25 13.41
CA THR A 479 -21.70 -31.12 14.24
C THR A 479 -22.51 -31.91 15.27
N LYS A 480 -23.74 -31.47 15.54
CA LYS A 480 -24.67 -32.14 16.42
C LYS A 480 -25.57 -33.16 15.71
N LEU A 481 -25.50 -33.25 14.38
CA LEU A 481 -26.33 -34.15 13.59
C LEU A 481 -25.75 -35.58 13.51
N GLN A 482 -24.45 -35.74 13.79
CA GLN A 482 -23.76 -37.03 13.75
C GLN A 482 -22.64 -37.09 14.80
N ASP A 483 -22.48 -38.29 15.42
CA ASP A 483 -21.43 -38.55 16.43
C ASP A 483 -20.02 -38.74 15.83
N ARG A 484 -19.89 -38.81 14.52
CA ARG A 484 -18.62 -39.02 13.78
C ARG A 484 -18.44 -38.04 12.65
N ALA A 485 -17.19 -37.80 12.27
CA ALA A 485 -16.84 -37.00 11.08
C ALA A 485 -17.46 -37.65 9.82
N MET A 486 -18.04 -36.82 8.93
CA MET A 486 -18.58 -37.30 7.65
C MET A 486 -17.45 -37.80 6.75
N THR A 487 -17.66 -38.96 6.13
CA THR A 487 -16.82 -39.39 4.98
C THR A 487 -17.13 -38.53 3.74
N ILE A 488 -16.31 -38.64 2.69
CA ILE A 488 -16.55 -37.93 1.43
C ILE A 488 -17.87 -38.39 0.79
N GLU A 489 -18.16 -39.67 0.85
CA GLU A 489 -19.40 -40.27 0.32
C GLU A 489 -20.62 -39.72 1.06
N ASN A 490 -20.60 -39.73 2.40
CA ASN A 490 -21.71 -39.19 3.20
C ASN A 490 -21.90 -37.69 2.98
N LEU A 491 -20.81 -36.95 2.77
CA LEU A 491 -20.88 -35.53 2.44
C LEU A 491 -21.47 -35.30 1.05
N ALA A 492 -21.15 -36.15 0.07
CA ALA A 492 -21.73 -36.11 -1.26
C ALA A 492 -23.24 -36.37 -1.21
N ASP A 493 -23.69 -37.42 -0.49
CA ASP A 493 -25.11 -37.73 -0.28
C ASP A 493 -25.85 -36.57 0.39
N PHE A 494 -25.25 -35.99 1.40
CA PHE A 494 -25.80 -34.82 2.09
C PHE A 494 -25.89 -33.58 1.17
N ALA A 495 -24.92 -33.37 0.29
CA ALA A 495 -24.96 -32.32 -0.70
C ALA A 495 -26.07 -32.56 -1.74
N TRP A 496 -26.27 -33.79 -2.19
CA TRP A 496 -27.38 -34.16 -3.08
C TRP A 496 -28.75 -33.87 -2.44
N GLN A 497 -28.98 -34.32 -1.20
CA GLN A 497 -30.23 -34.11 -0.48
C GLN A 497 -30.57 -32.63 -0.32
N ASN A 498 -29.58 -31.82 0.06
CA ASN A 498 -29.77 -30.37 0.20
C ASN A 498 -30.00 -29.68 -1.16
N THR A 499 -29.37 -30.18 -2.23
CA THR A 499 -29.57 -29.59 -3.56
C THR A 499 -30.97 -29.92 -4.12
N GLU A 500 -31.51 -31.08 -3.78
CA GLU A 500 -32.92 -31.42 -4.10
C GLU A 500 -33.88 -30.44 -3.43
N GLN A 501 -33.62 -30.10 -2.16
CA GLN A 501 -34.50 -29.22 -1.37
C GLN A 501 -34.33 -27.73 -1.73
N TYR A 502 -33.08 -27.28 -1.94
CA TYR A 502 -32.76 -25.85 -2.06
C TYR A 502 -32.33 -25.43 -3.46
N HIS A 503 -32.32 -26.34 -4.43
CA HIS A 503 -31.96 -26.13 -5.84
C HIS A 503 -30.46 -25.87 -6.08
N SER A 504 -29.74 -25.30 -5.14
CA SER A 504 -28.29 -25.07 -5.26
C SER A 504 -27.57 -25.22 -3.93
N THR A 505 -26.43 -25.93 -3.96
CA THR A 505 -25.60 -26.18 -2.77
C THR A 505 -24.15 -25.81 -3.04
N LEU A 506 -23.56 -25.07 -2.10
CA LEU A 506 -22.13 -24.79 -2.06
C LEU A 506 -21.48 -25.61 -0.94
N CYS A 507 -20.53 -26.47 -1.29
CA CYS A 507 -19.74 -27.25 -0.34
C CYS A 507 -18.36 -26.62 -0.16
N ILE A 508 -18.04 -26.15 1.04
CA ILE A 508 -16.74 -25.57 1.38
C ILE A 508 -15.97 -26.53 2.28
N VAL A 509 -14.82 -26.99 1.80
CA VAL A 509 -13.94 -27.91 2.53
C VAL A 509 -12.56 -27.32 2.75
N ASN A 510 -11.82 -27.83 3.74
CA ASN A 510 -10.60 -27.17 4.23
C ASN A 510 -9.35 -27.42 3.35
N THR A 511 -9.35 -28.45 2.49
CA THR A 511 -8.18 -28.79 1.66
C THR A 511 -8.56 -28.97 0.19
N THR A 512 -7.63 -28.67 -0.71
CA THR A 512 -7.78 -28.87 -2.15
C THR A 512 -7.98 -30.35 -2.49
N ALA A 513 -7.35 -31.26 -1.76
CA ALA A 513 -7.52 -32.71 -1.94
C ALA A 513 -8.94 -33.15 -1.60
N ALA A 514 -9.51 -32.71 -0.48
CA ALA A 514 -10.90 -33.01 -0.10
C ALA A 514 -11.89 -32.40 -1.12
N ALA A 515 -11.64 -31.19 -1.59
CA ALA A 515 -12.47 -30.57 -2.63
C ALA A 515 -12.47 -31.38 -3.93
N PHE A 516 -11.32 -31.84 -4.37
CA PHE A 516 -11.20 -32.65 -5.56
C PHE A 516 -11.86 -34.03 -5.40
N GLN A 517 -11.66 -34.70 -4.26
CA GLN A 517 -12.30 -36.00 -3.97
C GLN A 517 -13.82 -35.89 -3.94
N LEU A 518 -14.36 -34.88 -3.25
CA LEU A 518 -15.80 -34.63 -3.20
C LEU A 518 -16.37 -34.32 -4.60
N PHE A 519 -15.67 -33.52 -5.39
CA PHE A 519 -16.07 -33.23 -6.75
C PHE A 519 -16.10 -34.49 -7.65
N GLN A 520 -15.10 -35.36 -7.51
CA GLN A 520 -15.08 -36.62 -8.26
C GLN A 520 -16.23 -37.56 -7.83
N GLU A 521 -16.51 -37.65 -6.55
CA GLU A 521 -17.59 -38.46 -6.02
C GLU A 521 -18.96 -37.98 -6.52
N LEU A 522 -19.20 -36.68 -6.46
CA LEU A 522 -20.41 -36.06 -7.02
C LEU A 522 -20.53 -36.30 -8.53
N LYS A 523 -19.44 -36.20 -9.28
CA LYS A 523 -19.46 -36.44 -10.76
C LYS A 523 -19.78 -37.87 -11.14
N ARG A 524 -19.46 -38.88 -10.33
CA ARG A 524 -19.79 -40.29 -10.61
C ARG A 524 -21.29 -40.54 -10.73
N ASN A 525 -22.08 -39.82 -9.95
CA ASN A 525 -23.54 -39.99 -9.84
C ASN A 525 -24.31 -38.82 -10.50
N CYS A 526 -23.65 -38.01 -11.34
CA CYS A 526 -24.24 -36.83 -11.96
C CYS A 526 -25.21 -37.20 -13.06
N THR A 527 -26.43 -36.66 -13.04
CA THR A 527 -27.43 -36.72 -14.11
C THR A 527 -27.47 -35.41 -14.90
N GLU A 528 -28.19 -35.40 -16.04
CA GLU A 528 -28.31 -34.21 -16.91
C GLU A 528 -29.01 -33.03 -16.24
N ASP A 529 -29.73 -33.23 -15.13
CA ASP A 529 -30.43 -32.20 -14.38
C ASP A 529 -29.53 -31.34 -13.50
N TYR A 530 -28.24 -31.71 -13.39
CA TYR A 530 -27.28 -31.07 -12.49
C TYR A 530 -26.06 -30.51 -13.21
N ASN A 531 -25.62 -29.38 -12.74
CA ASN A 531 -24.30 -28.82 -13.03
C ASN A 531 -23.42 -28.91 -11.77
N ILE A 532 -22.29 -29.61 -11.89
CA ILE A 532 -21.32 -29.73 -10.78
C ILE A 532 -20.06 -28.96 -11.14
N TYR A 533 -19.70 -28.05 -10.28
CA TYR A 533 -18.52 -27.17 -10.42
C TYR A 533 -17.50 -27.43 -9.33
N HIS A 534 -16.23 -27.21 -9.66
CA HIS A 534 -15.11 -27.24 -8.72
C HIS A 534 -14.33 -25.94 -8.80
N LEU A 535 -14.01 -25.35 -7.64
CA LEU A 535 -13.20 -24.15 -7.54
C LEU A 535 -12.07 -24.35 -6.51
N SER A 536 -10.83 -24.21 -6.93
CA SER A 536 -9.66 -24.29 -6.04
C SER A 536 -8.53 -23.40 -6.52
N ASN A 537 -7.54 -23.16 -5.65
CA ASN A 537 -6.36 -22.38 -5.98
C ASN A 537 -5.43 -23.04 -7.02
N ASN A 538 -5.62 -24.33 -7.31
CA ASN A 538 -4.84 -25.07 -8.31
C ASN A 538 -5.33 -24.84 -9.74
N MET A 539 -6.42 -24.09 -9.92
CA MET A 539 -6.93 -23.72 -11.26
C MET A 539 -6.18 -22.51 -11.80
N CYS A 540 -5.92 -22.47 -13.10
CA CYS A 540 -5.40 -21.27 -13.73
C CYS A 540 -6.42 -20.11 -13.66
N PRO A 541 -5.97 -18.85 -13.63
CA PRO A 541 -6.85 -17.70 -13.43
C PRO A 541 -8.01 -17.65 -14.44
N GLN A 542 -7.76 -17.86 -15.73
CA GLN A 542 -8.80 -17.81 -16.76
C GLN A 542 -9.87 -18.88 -16.55
N HIS A 543 -9.48 -20.13 -16.31
CA HIS A 543 -10.42 -21.22 -16.06
C HIS A 543 -11.30 -20.96 -14.83
N LYS A 544 -10.72 -20.32 -13.80
CA LYS A 544 -11.45 -19.91 -12.61
C LYS A 544 -12.50 -18.84 -12.93
N LEU A 545 -12.15 -17.82 -13.71
CA LEU A 545 -13.08 -16.77 -14.14
C LEU A 545 -14.23 -17.35 -14.97
N ASP A 546 -13.93 -18.21 -15.94
CA ASP A 546 -14.94 -18.87 -16.78
C ASP A 546 -15.91 -19.72 -15.94
N THR A 547 -15.38 -20.47 -14.97
CA THR A 547 -16.19 -21.28 -14.05
C THR A 547 -17.09 -20.41 -13.17
N LEU A 548 -16.57 -19.30 -12.63
CA LEU A 548 -17.35 -18.34 -11.84
C LEU A 548 -18.49 -17.73 -12.66
N GLU A 549 -18.24 -17.41 -13.92
CA GLU A 549 -19.27 -16.86 -14.81
C GLU A 549 -20.36 -17.91 -15.11
N GLN A 550 -19.98 -19.16 -15.38
CA GLN A 550 -20.93 -20.25 -15.58
C GLN A 550 -21.81 -20.48 -14.35
N ILE A 551 -21.23 -20.45 -13.15
CA ILE A 551 -21.99 -20.58 -11.91
C ILE A 551 -22.98 -19.41 -11.77
N ARG A 552 -22.53 -18.15 -12.01
CA ARG A 552 -23.41 -16.97 -11.95
C ARG A 552 -24.60 -17.06 -12.91
N LYS A 553 -24.35 -17.49 -14.14
CA LYS A 553 -25.41 -17.69 -15.15
C LYS A 553 -26.38 -18.78 -14.70
N GLY A 554 -25.86 -19.92 -14.25
CA GLY A 554 -26.69 -21.04 -13.80
C GLY A 554 -27.55 -20.73 -12.59
N LEU A 555 -27.02 -20.00 -11.60
CA LEU A 555 -27.78 -19.57 -10.41
C LEU A 555 -28.93 -18.60 -10.74
N LYS A 556 -28.78 -17.80 -11.81
CA LYS A 556 -29.86 -16.91 -12.31
C LYS A 556 -30.92 -17.66 -13.13
N ASP A 557 -30.48 -18.57 -14.00
CA ASP A 557 -31.33 -19.26 -14.95
C ASP A 557 -32.23 -20.33 -14.30
N ARG A 558 -31.77 -20.96 -13.23
CA ARG A 558 -32.47 -22.00 -12.45
C ARG A 558 -33.01 -23.18 -13.26
N GLN A 559 -32.53 -23.39 -14.49
CA GLN A 559 -32.95 -24.53 -15.31
C GLN A 559 -32.40 -25.86 -14.81
N ARG A 560 -31.17 -25.83 -14.25
CA ARG A 560 -30.49 -26.99 -13.68
C ARG A 560 -30.13 -26.75 -12.23
N LYS A 561 -30.13 -27.83 -11.46
CA LYS A 561 -29.64 -27.78 -10.08
C LYS A 561 -28.13 -27.65 -10.06
N ILE A 562 -27.59 -26.95 -9.08
CA ILE A 562 -26.16 -26.63 -9.02
C ILE A 562 -25.53 -27.14 -7.71
N ILE A 563 -24.43 -27.89 -7.85
CA ILE A 563 -23.51 -28.15 -6.74
C ILE A 563 -22.15 -27.54 -7.07
N CYS A 564 -21.66 -26.68 -6.20
CA CYS A 564 -20.30 -26.16 -6.29
C CYS A 564 -19.47 -26.66 -5.12
N VAL A 565 -18.32 -27.27 -5.41
CA VAL A 565 -17.36 -27.69 -4.42
C VAL A 565 -16.18 -26.74 -4.43
N SER A 566 -15.82 -26.18 -3.28
CA SER A 566 -14.71 -25.25 -3.18
C SER A 566 -13.94 -25.39 -1.88
N THR A 567 -12.77 -24.79 -1.85
CA THR A 567 -12.06 -24.46 -0.60
C THR A 567 -12.54 -23.12 -0.07
N GLN A 568 -11.91 -22.58 0.96
CA GLN A 568 -12.18 -21.25 1.51
C GLN A 568 -12.08 -20.10 0.48
N LEU A 569 -11.65 -20.40 -0.72
CA LEU A 569 -11.52 -19.46 -1.85
C LEU A 569 -12.80 -18.65 -2.13
N VAL A 570 -13.97 -19.24 -1.92
CA VAL A 570 -15.28 -18.61 -2.18
C VAL A 570 -15.92 -17.98 -0.95
N GLU A 571 -15.30 -18.06 0.21
CA GLU A 571 -15.82 -17.46 1.45
C GLU A 571 -15.75 -15.91 1.39
N ALA A 572 -14.84 -15.39 0.59
CA ALA A 572 -14.68 -13.97 0.41
C ALA A 572 -14.47 -13.63 -1.08
N GLY A 573 -15.08 -12.55 -1.55
CA GLY A 573 -14.87 -12.00 -2.89
C GLY A 573 -15.65 -12.62 -4.02
N VAL A 574 -16.60 -13.46 -3.71
CA VAL A 574 -17.48 -14.03 -4.75
C VAL A 574 -18.94 -13.75 -4.39
N ASN A 575 -19.61 -12.96 -5.21
CA ASN A 575 -21.02 -12.62 -4.98
C ASN A 575 -21.93 -13.72 -5.54
N PHE A 576 -22.08 -14.81 -4.79
CA PHE A 576 -23.00 -15.90 -5.07
C PHE A 576 -24.13 -15.99 -4.05
N SER A 577 -25.30 -16.38 -4.52
CA SER A 577 -26.44 -16.67 -3.65
C SER A 577 -26.87 -18.10 -3.89
N PHE A 578 -26.30 -19.03 -3.11
CA PHE A 578 -26.71 -20.43 -3.09
C PHE A 578 -27.90 -20.63 -2.12
N GLY A 579 -28.77 -21.60 -2.44
CA GLY A 579 -29.88 -21.95 -1.57
C GLY A 579 -29.44 -22.61 -0.25
N CYS A 580 -28.34 -23.39 -0.31
CA CYS A 580 -27.71 -24.01 0.87
C CYS A 580 -26.19 -23.91 0.79
N VAL A 581 -25.55 -23.77 1.96
CA VAL A 581 -24.07 -23.82 2.09
C VAL A 581 -23.72 -24.85 3.15
N ILE A 582 -22.90 -25.83 2.79
CA ILE A 582 -22.33 -26.83 3.67
C ILE A 582 -20.85 -26.50 3.88
N ARG A 583 -20.45 -26.26 5.11
CA ARG A 583 -19.08 -25.88 5.42
C ARG A 583 -18.45 -26.82 6.44
N SER A 584 -17.29 -27.37 6.10
CA SER A 584 -16.48 -28.14 7.08
C SER A 584 -16.01 -27.23 8.22
N LYS A 585 -16.01 -27.74 9.43
CA LYS A 585 -15.41 -27.04 10.57
C LYS A 585 -13.93 -26.74 10.28
N ALA A 586 -13.50 -25.48 10.52
CA ALA A 586 -12.11 -25.05 10.33
C ALA A 586 -11.20 -25.60 11.42
#